data_7893e926996c0a535cdd84cb4c663761
#
_entry.id   7893e926996c0a535cdd84cb4c663761
#
_cell.length_a   1.000
_cell.length_b   1.000
_cell.length_c   1.000
_cell.angle_alpha   90.00
_cell.angle_beta   90.00
_cell.angle_gamma   90.00
#
_symmetry.space_group_name_H-M   'P 1'
#
loop_
_entity.id
_entity.type
_entity.pdbx_description
1 polymer ?
#
loop_
_entity_poly.entity_id
_entity_poly.type
_entity_poly.pdbx_seq_one_letter_code
_entity_poly.pdbx_strand_id
1 'polypeptide(L)'
;MVKYKIPKEIEENIEKLQELQVNNNIPHTMKELKYCLNLRGEQWRDDHKETKKKNGQEMEIIHRVPARSIAYMLEEMVNLAVIGDNEKEIETAPLTFYNLDTGLYTKSERLIDSLILSIDATTNTRARKDIREWLRIEAPSRPVEQDINLIPVGNGIYNKTTKKLLPFSPDHVFTSKVATN
;
A
#
# COMPACT_ATOMS: atom_id res chain seq x y z
N MET A 1 20.90 30.19 -18.52
CA MET A 1 20.34 28.84 -18.34
C MET A 1 20.82 28.31 -17.00
N VAL A 2 20.01 28.36 -15.94
CA VAL A 2 20.39 27.91 -14.60
C VAL A 2 20.23 26.38 -14.60
N LYS A 3 21.35 25.63 -14.53
CA LYS A 3 21.33 24.19 -14.33
C LYS A 3 20.87 23.92 -12.89
N TYR A 4 19.65 23.47 -12.72
CA TYR A 4 19.17 22.91 -11.45
C TYR A 4 19.99 21.66 -11.15
N LYS A 5 20.75 21.68 -10.06
CA LYS A 5 21.48 20.52 -9.56
C LYS A 5 20.49 19.73 -8.69
N ILE A 6 20.13 18.54 -9.13
CA ILE A 6 19.28 17.62 -8.33
C ILE A 6 20.05 17.32 -7.04
N PRO A 7 19.42 17.43 -5.85
CA PRO A 7 20.07 17.05 -4.60
C PRO A 7 20.51 15.59 -4.63
N LYS A 8 21.70 15.29 -4.10
CA LYS A 8 22.27 13.93 -4.09
C LYS A 8 21.31 12.87 -3.52
N GLU A 9 20.53 13.24 -2.51
CA GLU A 9 19.53 12.38 -1.88
C GLU A 9 18.40 11.96 -2.84
N ILE A 10 18.11 12.79 -3.85
CA ILE A 10 17.15 12.48 -4.91
C ILE A 10 17.80 11.58 -5.96
N GLU A 11 19.08 11.81 -6.32
CA GLU A 11 19.82 10.94 -7.25
C GLU A 11 19.97 9.51 -6.68
N GLU A 12 20.38 9.37 -5.40
CA GLU A 12 20.48 8.07 -4.71
C GLU A 12 19.13 7.35 -4.60
N ASN A 13 18.05 8.10 -4.42
CA ASN A 13 16.70 7.54 -4.44
C ASN A 13 16.30 7.08 -5.85
N ILE A 14 16.64 7.81 -6.91
CA ILE A 14 16.36 7.45 -8.31
C ILE A 14 17.14 6.19 -8.71
N GLU A 15 18.43 6.07 -8.36
CA GLU A 15 19.22 4.87 -8.63
C GLU A 15 18.66 3.63 -7.92
N LYS A 16 18.32 3.77 -6.63
CA LYS A 16 17.71 2.69 -5.84
C LYS A 16 16.34 2.26 -6.36
N LEU A 17 15.62 3.20 -6.96
CA LEU A 17 14.31 2.98 -7.57
C LEU A 17 14.41 2.35 -8.97
N GLN A 18 15.49 2.62 -9.71
CA GLN A 18 15.80 1.93 -10.96
C GLN A 18 16.23 0.48 -10.70
N GLU A 19 16.95 0.20 -9.62
CA GLU A 19 17.27 -1.17 -9.17
C GLU A 19 16.01 -1.96 -8.77
N LEU A 20 15.04 -1.32 -8.13
CA LEU A 20 13.73 -1.93 -7.79
C LEU A 20 12.89 -2.24 -9.04
N GLN A 21 13.01 -1.45 -10.11
CA GLN A 21 12.36 -1.74 -11.40
C GLN A 21 12.96 -2.97 -12.11
N VAL A 22 14.24 -3.26 -11.89
CA VAL A 22 14.94 -4.40 -12.51
C VAL A 22 14.66 -5.72 -11.76
N ASN A 23 14.34 -5.68 -10.45
CA ASN A 23 14.22 -6.85 -9.56
C ASN A 23 12.78 -7.26 -9.19
N ASN A 24 11.84 -7.34 -10.16
CA ASN A 24 10.45 -7.81 -9.93
C ASN A 24 9.69 -7.13 -8.78
N ASN A 25 9.89 -5.85 -8.56
CA ASN A 25 9.02 -4.86 -7.91
C ASN A 25 8.16 -5.29 -6.70
N ILE A 26 8.65 -6.14 -5.83
CA ILE A 26 7.97 -6.44 -4.57
C ILE A 26 8.46 -5.43 -3.53
N PRO A 27 7.64 -4.47 -3.09
CA PRO A 27 8.05 -3.51 -2.06
C PRO A 27 8.28 -4.21 -0.73
N HIS A 28 9.38 -3.88 -0.04
CA HIS A 28 9.72 -4.42 1.28
C HIS A 28 9.44 -3.43 2.42
N THR A 29 9.19 -2.17 2.09
CA THR A 29 8.88 -1.10 3.05
C THR A 29 7.65 -0.32 2.63
N MET A 30 6.99 0.34 3.59
CA MET A 30 5.87 1.25 3.28
C MET A 30 6.30 2.43 2.40
N LYS A 31 7.57 2.85 2.48
CA LYS A 31 8.12 3.91 1.61
C LYS A 31 8.21 3.44 0.16
N GLU A 32 8.72 2.24 -0.07
CA GLU A 32 8.80 1.64 -1.39
C GLU A 32 7.40 1.38 -1.97
N LEU A 33 6.48 0.87 -1.17
CA LEU A 33 5.09 0.67 -1.58
C LEU A 33 4.44 1.98 -2.06
N LYS A 34 4.60 3.08 -1.32
CA LYS A 34 4.08 4.39 -1.72
C LYS A 34 4.68 4.87 -3.04
N TYR A 35 5.95 4.62 -3.25
CA TYR A 35 6.60 4.97 -4.51
C TYR A 35 6.07 4.15 -5.68
N CYS A 36 5.93 2.83 -5.53
CA CYS A 36 5.34 1.98 -6.55
C CYS A 36 3.90 2.41 -6.88
N LEU A 37 3.10 2.75 -5.88
CA LEU A 37 1.74 3.28 -6.06
C LEU A 37 1.74 4.63 -6.81
N ASN A 38 2.69 5.52 -6.52
CA ASN A 38 2.84 6.77 -7.25
C ASN A 38 3.13 6.53 -8.74
N LEU A 39 4.09 5.65 -9.05
CA LEU A 39 4.41 5.28 -10.43
C LEU A 39 3.19 4.71 -11.16
N ARG A 40 2.38 3.86 -10.49
CA ARG A 40 1.14 3.32 -11.09
C ARG A 40 0.14 4.43 -11.39
N GLY A 41 0.00 5.41 -10.50
CA GLY A 41 -0.84 6.58 -10.72
C GLY A 41 -0.35 7.47 -11.87
N GLU A 42 0.97 7.67 -11.99
CA GLU A 42 1.58 8.40 -13.11
C GLU A 42 1.37 7.69 -14.44
N GLN A 43 1.63 6.38 -14.48
CA GLN A 43 1.40 5.57 -15.67
C GLN A 43 -0.06 5.64 -16.11
N TRP A 44 -1.00 5.51 -15.18
CA TRP A 44 -2.42 5.63 -15.50
C TRP A 44 -2.75 6.98 -16.15
N ARG A 45 -2.21 8.08 -15.61
CA ARG A 45 -2.40 9.42 -16.20
C ARG A 45 -1.78 9.55 -17.57
N ASP A 46 -0.61 8.95 -17.79
CA ASP A 46 0.06 8.96 -19.10
C ASP A 46 -0.75 8.18 -20.15
N ASP A 47 -1.29 7.03 -19.77
CA ASP A 47 -2.11 6.17 -20.65
C ASP A 47 -3.46 6.83 -21.01
N HIS A 48 -3.95 7.80 -20.19
CA HIS A 48 -5.23 8.48 -20.36
C HIS A 48 -5.09 9.96 -20.69
N LYS A 49 -3.94 10.41 -21.20
CA LYS A 49 -3.74 11.77 -21.67
C LYS A 49 -4.60 12.05 -22.90
N GLU A 50 -5.29 13.18 -22.89
CA GLU A 50 -6.01 13.72 -24.05
C GLU A 50 -5.36 15.01 -24.52
N THR A 51 -5.23 15.18 -25.84
CA THR A 51 -4.81 16.45 -26.44
C THR A 51 -6.02 17.16 -27.02
N LYS A 52 -6.32 18.36 -26.55
CA LYS A 52 -7.38 19.22 -27.12
C LYS A 52 -6.77 20.47 -27.73
N LYS A 53 -7.28 20.83 -28.94
CA LYS A 53 -6.93 22.10 -29.57
C LYS A 53 -7.87 23.21 -29.08
N LYS A 54 -7.31 24.26 -28.49
CA LYS A 54 -8.03 25.46 -28.10
C LYS A 54 -7.30 26.67 -28.67
N ASN A 55 -8.02 27.49 -29.46
CA ASN A 55 -7.46 28.67 -30.12
C ASN A 55 -6.19 28.40 -30.97
N GLY A 56 -6.12 27.23 -31.62
CA GLY A 56 -4.99 26.85 -32.47
C GLY A 56 -3.76 26.29 -31.69
N GLN A 57 -3.81 26.26 -30.36
CA GLN A 57 -2.80 25.68 -29.53
C GLN A 57 -3.22 24.29 -29.01
N GLU A 58 -2.30 23.34 -29.02
CA GLU A 58 -2.52 22.03 -28.41
C GLU A 58 -2.31 22.12 -26.88
N MET A 59 -3.29 21.65 -26.13
CA MET A 59 -3.24 21.59 -24.67
C MET A 59 -3.45 20.13 -24.25
N GLU A 60 -2.53 19.65 -23.43
CA GLU A 60 -2.68 18.35 -22.75
C GLU A 60 -3.68 18.47 -21.59
N ILE A 61 -4.63 17.54 -21.53
CA ILE A 61 -5.54 17.38 -20.40
C ILE A 61 -5.09 16.19 -19.59
N ILE A 62 -4.68 16.46 -18.36
CA ILE A 62 -4.31 15.43 -17.40
C ILE A 62 -5.57 15.08 -16.58
N HIS A 63 -6.03 13.85 -16.70
CA HIS A 63 -7.17 13.35 -15.94
C HIS A 63 -6.76 12.92 -14.52
N ARG A 64 -7.69 13.10 -13.57
CA ARG A 64 -7.55 12.52 -12.25
C ARG A 64 -7.77 11.01 -12.33
N VAL A 65 -7.03 10.26 -11.52
CA VAL A 65 -7.26 8.82 -11.42
C VAL A 65 -8.63 8.57 -10.78
N PRO A 66 -9.53 7.83 -11.44
CA PRO A 66 -10.84 7.52 -10.87
C PRO A 66 -10.72 6.74 -9.57
N ALA A 67 -11.62 6.99 -8.62
CA ALA A 67 -11.60 6.32 -7.32
C ALA A 67 -11.61 4.78 -7.42
N ARG A 68 -12.34 4.22 -8.40
CA ARG A 68 -12.37 2.77 -8.65
C ARG A 68 -11.02 2.24 -9.15
N SER A 69 -10.34 2.99 -10.02
CA SER A 69 -8.99 2.63 -10.48
C SER A 69 -7.96 2.65 -9.35
N ILE A 70 -8.09 3.63 -8.42
CA ILE A 70 -7.26 3.68 -7.21
C ILE A 70 -7.51 2.44 -6.33
N ALA A 71 -8.77 2.04 -6.14
CA ALA A 71 -9.11 0.85 -5.38
C ALA A 71 -8.45 -0.40 -5.97
N TYR A 72 -8.56 -0.62 -7.27
CA TYR A 72 -7.91 -1.76 -7.95
C TYR A 72 -6.39 -1.76 -7.80
N MET A 73 -5.73 -0.62 -7.94
CA MET A 73 -4.28 -0.52 -7.74
C MET A 73 -3.87 -0.91 -6.31
N LEU A 74 -4.69 -0.55 -5.31
CA LEU A 74 -4.46 -0.94 -3.92
C LEU A 74 -4.70 -2.43 -3.69
N GLU A 75 -5.77 -3.01 -4.26
CA GLU A 75 -6.06 -4.45 -4.19
C GLU A 75 -4.92 -5.29 -4.77
N GLU A 76 -4.30 -4.84 -5.85
CA GLU A 76 -3.16 -5.53 -6.48
C GLU A 76 -1.87 -5.46 -5.66
N MET A 77 -1.62 -4.37 -4.92
CA MET A 77 -0.32 -4.08 -4.33
C MET A 77 -0.29 -4.15 -2.81
N VAL A 78 -1.44 -4.18 -2.15
CA VAL A 78 -1.56 -4.13 -0.69
C VAL A 78 -2.28 -5.38 -0.19
N ASN A 79 -1.69 -6.10 0.76
CA ASN A 79 -2.37 -7.21 1.42
C ASN A 79 -3.44 -6.66 2.36
N LEU A 80 -4.68 -6.66 1.90
CA LEU A 80 -5.86 -6.19 2.60
C LEU A 80 -6.57 -7.36 3.31
N ALA A 81 -7.23 -7.07 4.43
CA ALA A 81 -8.09 -8.04 5.10
C ALA A 81 -9.15 -7.33 5.97
N VAL A 82 -10.26 -8.00 6.18
CA VAL A 82 -11.20 -7.75 7.28
C VAL A 82 -10.99 -8.85 8.30
N ILE A 83 -10.55 -8.49 9.51
CA ILE A 83 -10.14 -9.47 10.53
C ILE A 83 -11.27 -9.70 11.50
N GLY A 84 -11.70 -10.97 11.64
CA GLY A 84 -12.71 -11.42 12.59
C GLY A 84 -12.81 -12.94 12.61
N ASP A 85 -13.19 -13.50 13.75
CA ASP A 85 -13.28 -14.95 13.95
C ASP A 85 -14.68 -15.51 13.61
N ASN A 86 -15.66 -14.65 13.40
CA ASN A 86 -17.03 -15.02 13.04
C ASN A 86 -17.71 -13.93 12.20
N GLU A 87 -18.84 -14.27 11.56
CA GLU A 87 -19.58 -13.36 10.66
C GLU A 87 -19.96 -12.04 11.30
N LYS A 88 -20.41 -12.06 12.57
CA LYS A 88 -20.81 -10.84 13.28
C LYS A 88 -19.64 -9.88 13.51
N GLU A 89 -18.47 -10.41 13.80
CA GLU A 89 -17.25 -9.59 13.93
C GLU A 89 -16.83 -9.04 12.58
N ILE A 90 -16.82 -9.85 11.53
CA ILE A 90 -16.47 -9.48 10.17
C ILE A 90 -17.39 -8.37 9.65
N GLU A 91 -18.70 -8.43 9.91
CA GLU A 91 -19.68 -7.44 9.47
C GLU A 91 -19.33 -6.02 9.98
N THR A 92 -18.81 -5.90 11.18
CA THR A 92 -18.48 -4.62 11.83
C THR A 92 -17.00 -4.29 11.83
N ALA A 93 -16.14 -5.23 11.44
CA ALA A 93 -14.71 -5.05 11.47
C ALA A 93 -14.23 -3.98 10.48
N PRO A 94 -13.25 -3.17 10.86
CA PRO A 94 -12.65 -2.19 9.96
C PRO A 94 -11.77 -2.89 8.93
N LEU A 95 -11.56 -2.21 7.80
CA LEU A 95 -10.52 -2.57 6.86
C LEU A 95 -9.15 -2.54 7.54
N THR A 96 -8.38 -3.60 7.36
CA THR A 96 -6.98 -3.70 7.78
C THR A 96 -6.09 -3.94 6.58
N PHE A 97 -4.82 -3.62 6.72
CA PHE A 97 -3.80 -3.94 5.71
C PHE A 97 -2.48 -4.31 6.38
N TYR A 98 -1.71 -5.13 5.68
CA TYR A 98 -0.39 -5.53 6.14
C TYR A 98 0.61 -4.38 6.02
N ASN A 99 1.20 -3.98 7.13
CA ASN A 99 2.19 -2.93 7.20
C ASN A 99 3.59 -3.54 7.06
N LEU A 100 4.25 -3.27 5.94
CA LEU A 100 5.58 -3.82 5.60
C LEU A 100 6.67 -3.42 6.60
N ASP A 101 6.57 -2.24 7.24
CA ASP A 101 7.57 -1.78 8.21
C ASP A 101 7.45 -2.50 9.56
N THR A 102 6.27 -2.98 9.90
CA THR A 102 6.01 -3.61 11.21
C THR A 102 5.81 -5.11 11.15
N GLY A 103 5.46 -5.64 9.97
CA GLY A 103 5.08 -7.04 9.78
C GLY A 103 3.71 -7.41 10.37
N LEU A 104 2.84 -6.41 10.61
CA LEU A 104 1.55 -6.59 11.27
C LEU A 104 0.41 -6.01 10.43
N TYR A 105 -0.78 -6.59 10.59
CA TYR A 105 -1.99 -5.97 10.08
C TYR A 105 -2.41 -4.77 10.94
N THR A 106 -2.73 -3.66 10.31
CA THR A 106 -3.12 -2.41 10.98
C THR A 106 -4.42 -1.85 10.41
N LYS A 107 -5.22 -1.21 11.28
CA LYS A 107 -6.48 -0.53 10.93
C LYS A 107 -6.36 0.99 10.78
N SER A 108 -5.16 1.49 10.53
CA SER A 108 -4.92 2.95 10.47
C SER A 108 -5.51 3.59 9.21
N GLU A 109 -6.64 4.29 9.32
CA GLU A 109 -7.22 5.07 8.22
C GLU A 109 -6.24 6.12 7.66
N ARG A 110 -5.43 6.74 8.53
CA ARG A 110 -4.43 7.73 8.12
C ARG A 110 -3.39 7.13 7.18
N LEU A 111 -2.94 5.89 7.47
CA LEU A 111 -1.94 5.24 6.62
C LEU A 111 -2.55 4.82 5.29
N ILE A 112 -3.76 4.25 5.26
CA ILE A 112 -4.40 3.89 4.00
C ILE A 112 -4.74 5.13 3.16
N ASP A 113 -5.17 6.23 3.78
CA ASP A 113 -5.35 7.52 3.09
C ASP A 113 -4.03 7.99 2.47
N SER A 114 -2.89 7.77 3.15
CA SER A 114 -1.59 8.13 2.60
C SER A 114 -1.18 7.28 1.39
N LEU A 115 -1.61 6.01 1.31
CA LEU A 115 -1.43 5.16 0.14
C LEU A 115 -2.29 5.65 -1.03
N ILE A 116 -3.58 5.97 -0.78
CA ILE A 116 -4.48 6.56 -1.77
C ILE A 116 -3.88 7.83 -2.37
N LEU A 117 -3.41 8.75 -1.51
CA LEU A 117 -2.80 10.02 -1.92
C LEU A 117 -1.45 9.84 -2.64
N SER A 118 -0.78 8.70 -2.46
CA SER A 118 0.43 8.38 -3.24
C SER A 118 0.10 8.09 -4.70
N ILE A 119 -1.08 7.53 -4.99
CA ILE A 119 -1.54 7.28 -6.37
C ILE A 119 -2.01 8.59 -7.02
N ASP A 120 -2.88 9.34 -6.34
CA ASP A 120 -3.35 10.64 -6.79
C ASP A 120 -3.55 11.60 -5.61
N ALA A 121 -2.61 12.55 -5.46
CA ALA A 121 -2.61 13.56 -4.40
C ALA A 121 -3.84 14.49 -4.44
N THR A 122 -4.59 14.52 -5.55
CA THR A 122 -5.80 15.35 -5.72
C THR A 122 -7.07 14.67 -5.20
N THR A 123 -6.99 13.42 -4.71
CA THR A 123 -8.13 12.65 -4.22
C THR A 123 -8.72 13.31 -2.97
N ASN A 124 -9.97 13.77 -3.06
CA ASN A 124 -10.65 14.45 -1.97
C ASN A 124 -11.12 13.49 -0.86
N THR A 125 -11.54 14.05 0.28
CA THR A 125 -11.94 13.27 1.46
C THR A 125 -13.11 12.33 1.20
N ARG A 126 -14.10 12.73 0.38
CA ARG A 126 -15.26 11.89 0.03
C ARG A 126 -14.79 10.67 -0.77
N ALA A 127 -14.02 10.90 -1.83
CA ALA A 127 -13.49 9.82 -2.64
C ALA A 127 -12.62 8.84 -1.82
N ARG A 128 -11.79 9.34 -0.87
CA ARG A 128 -11.02 8.46 0.01
C ARG A 128 -11.90 7.57 0.89
N LYS A 129 -13.02 8.11 1.42
CA LYS A 129 -14.00 7.31 2.18
C LYS A 129 -14.64 6.24 1.30
N ASP A 130 -15.07 6.61 0.10
CA ASP A 130 -15.69 5.68 -0.86
C ASP A 130 -14.71 4.56 -1.24
N ILE A 131 -13.42 4.90 -1.50
CA ILE A 131 -12.37 3.92 -1.77
C ILE A 131 -12.20 2.95 -0.60
N ARG A 132 -12.06 3.45 0.63
CA ARG A 132 -11.91 2.60 1.81
C ARG A 132 -13.09 1.66 2.01
N GLU A 133 -14.32 2.13 1.77
CA GLU A 133 -15.51 1.31 1.89
C GLU A 133 -15.55 0.21 0.83
N TRP A 134 -15.21 0.52 -0.42
CA TRP A 134 -15.08 -0.51 -1.46
C TRP A 134 -14.03 -1.55 -1.10
N LEU A 135 -12.84 -1.11 -0.68
CA LEU A 135 -11.78 -2.02 -0.27
C LEU A 135 -12.18 -2.88 0.92
N ARG A 136 -12.97 -2.35 1.87
CA ARG A 136 -13.49 -3.11 3.01
C ARG A 136 -14.48 -4.21 2.58
N ILE A 137 -15.31 -3.91 1.59
CA ILE A 137 -16.30 -4.87 1.06
C ILE A 137 -15.62 -5.99 0.26
N GLU A 138 -14.60 -5.64 -0.54
CA GLU A 138 -13.91 -6.59 -1.41
C GLU A 138 -12.78 -7.36 -0.69
N ALA A 139 -12.26 -6.82 0.43
CA ALA A 139 -11.15 -7.44 1.15
C ALA A 139 -11.53 -8.82 1.71
N PRO A 140 -10.63 -9.81 1.63
CA PRO A 140 -10.88 -11.13 2.18
C PRO A 140 -11.05 -11.09 3.69
N SER A 141 -12.02 -11.86 4.19
CA SER A 141 -12.19 -12.10 5.63
C SER A 141 -11.15 -13.11 6.11
N ARG A 142 -10.45 -12.79 7.19
CA ARG A 142 -9.39 -13.64 7.74
C ARG A 142 -9.47 -13.68 9.27
N PRO A 143 -9.34 -14.87 9.89
CA PRO A 143 -9.17 -14.97 11.35
C PRO A 143 -7.78 -14.46 11.77
N VAL A 144 -7.64 -14.10 13.03
CA VAL A 144 -6.32 -13.89 13.65
C VAL A 144 -5.56 -15.21 13.63
N GLU A 145 -4.22 -15.15 13.55
CA GLU A 145 -3.37 -16.35 13.61
C GLU A 145 -3.66 -17.18 14.87
N GLN A 146 -3.99 -18.43 14.66
CA GLN A 146 -4.43 -19.36 15.74
C GLN A 146 -3.34 -20.35 16.14
N ASP A 147 -2.23 -20.46 15.41
CA ASP A 147 -1.13 -21.31 15.80
C ASP A 147 -0.38 -20.72 17.02
N ILE A 148 -0.66 -21.29 18.19
CA ILE A 148 -0.04 -20.89 19.47
C ILE A 148 1.48 -21.07 19.50
N ASN A 149 2.06 -21.75 18.52
CA ASN A 149 3.51 -21.92 18.40
C ASN A 149 4.18 -20.77 17.65
N LEU A 150 3.40 -19.93 16.98
CA LEU A 150 3.89 -18.77 16.27
C LEU A 150 3.75 -17.52 17.13
N ILE A 151 4.85 -16.91 17.50
CA ILE A 151 4.88 -15.70 18.34
C ILE A 151 5.49 -14.55 17.53
N PRO A 152 4.73 -13.49 17.19
CA PRO A 152 5.30 -12.30 16.58
C PRO A 152 6.17 -11.55 17.59
N VAL A 153 7.45 -11.39 17.26
CA VAL A 153 8.47 -10.69 18.06
C VAL A 153 8.98 -9.45 17.32
N GLY A 154 9.94 -8.73 17.88
CA GLY A 154 10.44 -7.47 17.32
C GLY A 154 10.86 -7.53 15.85
N ASN A 155 11.53 -8.60 15.44
CA ASN A 155 12.19 -8.78 14.15
C ASN A 155 11.70 -9.98 13.33
N GLY A 156 10.55 -10.58 13.67
CA GLY A 156 10.00 -11.72 12.92
C GLY A 156 8.98 -12.52 13.72
N ILE A 157 8.76 -13.76 13.30
CA ILE A 157 7.85 -14.70 13.92
C ILE A 157 8.67 -15.85 14.54
N TYR A 158 8.70 -15.95 15.86
CA TYR A 158 9.37 -17.05 16.55
C TYR A 158 8.47 -18.28 16.55
N ASN A 159 8.95 -19.39 15.98
CA ASN A 159 8.28 -20.67 16.02
C ASN A 159 8.82 -21.51 17.20
N LYS A 160 7.98 -21.75 18.21
CA LYS A 160 8.33 -22.49 19.42
C LYS A 160 8.69 -23.97 19.15
N THR A 161 8.05 -24.57 18.17
CA THR A 161 8.26 -25.99 17.82
C THR A 161 9.63 -26.19 17.16
N THR A 162 9.94 -25.38 16.16
CA THR A 162 11.22 -25.47 15.42
C THR A 162 12.36 -24.69 16.08
N LYS A 163 12.05 -23.84 17.05
CA LYS A 163 12.97 -22.88 17.71
C LYS A 163 13.67 -21.94 16.72
N LYS A 164 13.02 -21.63 15.62
CA LYS A 164 13.55 -20.74 14.56
C LYS A 164 12.78 -19.44 14.50
N LEU A 165 13.50 -18.39 14.14
CA LEU A 165 12.91 -17.11 13.77
C LEU A 165 12.60 -17.14 12.29
N LEU A 166 11.35 -16.90 11.95
CA LEU A 166 10.85 -16.78 10.57
C LEU A 166 10.70 -15.29 10.21
N PRO A 167 10.85 -14.90 8.95
CA PRO A 167 10.53 -13.54 8.54
C PRO A 167 9.03 -13.27 8.72
N PHE A 168 8.66 -12.01 8.88
CA PHE A 168 7.26 -11.61 8.80
C PHE A 168 6.70 -11.92 7.40
N SER A 169 5.45 -12.42 7.37
CA SER A 169 4.71 -12.71 6.15
C SER A 169 3.27 -12.24 6.28
N PRO A 170 2.66 -11.70 5.21
CA PRO A 170 1.22 -11.38 5.20
C PRO A 170 0.32 -12.62 5.32
N ASP A 171 0.86 -13.82 5.17
CA ASP A 171 0.12 -15.07 5.35
C ASP A 171 -0.31 -15.29 6.81
N HIS A 172 0.44 -14.73 7.75
CA HIS A 172 0.14 -14.79 9.18
C HIS A 172 -0.55 -13.50 9.65
N VAL A 173 -1.78 -13.62 10.14
CA VAL A 173 -2.56 -12.47 10.58
C VAL A 173 -2.24 -12.12 12.04
N PHE A 174 -1.25 -11.28 12.23
CA PHE A 174 -0.93 -10.68 13.53
C PHE A 174 -1.28 -9.21 13.57
N THR A 175 -1.90 -8.75 14.65
CA THR A 175 -2.25 -7.34 14.90
C THR A 175 -1.41 -6.69 16.00
N SER A 176 -0.64 -7.48 16.72
CA SER A 176 0.27 -7.04 17.79
C SER A 176 1.48 -7.95 17.85
N LYS A 177 2.55 -7.50 18.47
CA LYS A 177 3.76 -8.30 18.72
C LYS A 177 4.26 -8.15 20.16
N VAL A 178 4.96 -9.16 20.62
CA VAL A 178 5.61 -9.14 21.95
C VAL A 178 6.81 -8.20 21.89
N ALA A 179 6.87 -7.27 22.84
CA ALA A 179 8.06 -6.44 23.01
C ALA A 179 9.20 -7.34 23.53
N THR A 180 10.22 -7.51 22.72
CA THR A 180 11.48 -8.16 23.12
C THR A 180 12.48 -7.05 23.39
N ASN A 181 13.01 -7.03 24.62
CA ASN A 181 14.13 -6.17 25.00
C ASN A 181 15.43 -6.77 24.46
#